data_f816ddbef2e21fdbee001bffc4e1f609
#
_entry.id   f816ddbef2e21fdbee001bffc4e1f609
#
_cell.length_a   1.000
_cell.length_b   1.000
_cell.length_c   1.000
_cell.angle_alpha   90.00
_cell.angle_beta   90.00
_cell.angle_gamma   90.00
#
_symmetry.space_group_name_H-M   'P 1'
#
loop_
_entity.id
_entity.type
_entity.pdbx_description
1 polymer ?
#
loop_
_entity_poly.entity_id
_entity_poly.type
_entity_poly.pdbx_seq_one_letter_code
_entity_poly.pdbx_strand_id
1 'polypeptide(L)'
;HTINHEPTFSRRQLRIGTHATLGLGATTQLISACSSSNSASPKPVPLGIPDDVQLVQRFPGVLSPGVVRLPLSLANQQGLLTVDDGQQPEVLTARILNADTGEVVAASISATKHSNGLTIAYWPFRTEIAEPGIYTLIVDGGPSAGVALQILEANEVLVPKIGTSLPGFDTPTFDNHRGIDPICTRTPDPCPFHEITLNEAITLGKPIAYLVGTPAFCETGSCAPALEGLITASKKFGDAITYIHAE
;
A
#
# COMPACT_ATOMS: atom_id res chain seq x y z
N HIS A 1 -42.52 -0.21 -22.04
CA HIS A 1 -42.83 0.75 -20.97
C HIS A 1 -41.57 1.03 -20.18
N THR A 2 -40.94 2.15 -20.50
CA THR A 2 -39.75 2.72 -19.88
C THR A 2 -40.23 3.70 -18.82
N ILE A 3 -39.79 3.57 -17.58
CA ILE A 3 -39.97 4.57 -16.54
C ILE A 3 -38.58 5.06 -16.11
N ASN A 4 -38.28 6.31 -16.53
CA ASN A 4 -37.15 7.09 -16.03
C ASN A 4 -37.53 7.73 -14.70
N HIS A 5 -36.70 7.54 -13.66
CA HIS A 5 -36.75 8.34 -12.44
C HIS A 5 -35.42 9.11 -12.33
N GLU A 6 -35.48 10.42 -12.55
CA GLU A 6 -34.44 11.37 -12.17
C GLU A 6 -34.64 11.82 -10.71
N PRO A 7 -33.57 11.94 -9.89
CA PRO A 7 -33.68 12.57 -8.58
C PRO A 7 -33.45 14.08 -8.67
N THR A 8 -34.45 14.85 -8.29
CA THR A 8 -34.41 16.32 -8.13
C THR A 8 -33.69 16.70 -6.84
N PHE A 9 -32.60 17.43 -6.95
CA PHE A 9 -31.91 18.08 -5.82
C PHE A 9 -32.57 19.42 -5.48
N SER A 10 -33.09 19.55 -4.26
CA SER A 10 -33.65 20.80 -3.69
C SER A 10 -32.55 21.58 -2.96
N ARG A 11 -32.24 22.80 -3.44
CA ARG A 11 -31.39 23.77 -2.75
C ARG A 11 -32.16 24.46 -1.63
N ARG A 12 -31.80 24.24 -0.37
CA ARG A 12 -32.21 25.08 0.76
C ARG A 12 -31.23 26.23 0.94
N GLN A 13 -31.73 27.45 0.73
CA GLN A 13 -31.04 28.71 1.03
C GLN A 13 -31.00 28.94 2.54
N LEU A 14 -29.81 29.15 3.10
CA LEU A 14 -29.61 29.59 4.47
C LEU A 14 -29.54 31.12 4.50
N ARG A 15 -30.49 31.77 5.19
CA ARG A 15 -30.50 33.21 5.41
C ARG A 15 -29.59 33.58 6.58
N ILE A 16 -28.69 34.51 6.34
CA ILE A 16 -27.84 35.15 7.35
C ILE A 16 -28.63 36.30 7.96
N GLY A 17 -28.81 36.26 9.25
CA GLY A 17 -29.36 37.38 10.04
C GLY A 17 -28.25 38.09 10.79
N THR A 18 -28.04 39.35 10.45
CA THR A 18 -27.17 40.30 11.16
C THR A 18 -27.95 40.97 12.29
N HIS A 19 -27.43 40.93 13.50
CA HIS A 19 -27.79 41.93 14.58
C HIS A 19 -26.51 42.48 15.22
N ALA A 20 -26.34 43.76 15.04
CA ALA A 20 -25.37 44.58 15.74
C ALA A 20 -26.01 45.11 17.04
N THR A 21 -25.29 45.04 18.15
CA THR A 21 -25.52 45.91 19.32
C THR A 21 -24.19 46.30 19.95
N LEU A 22 -24.00 47.63 20.01
CA LEU A 22 -22.93 48.30 20.72
C LEU A 22 -23.23 48.30 22.24
N GLY A 23 -22.17 48.06 23.04
CA GLY A 23 -22.17 48.27 24.47
C GLY A 23 -20.79 48.61 24.99
N LEU A 24 -20.54 49.89 25.30
CA LEU A 24 -19.35 50.36 26.05
C LEU A 24 -19.46 49.95 27.51
N GLY A 25 -18.33 49.50 28.10
CA GLY A 25 -18.19 49.36 29.53
C GLY A 25 -16.74 49.06 29.90
N ALA A 26 -16.05 50.06 30.40
CA ALA A 26 -14.72 49.97 31.01
C ALA A 26 -14.81 49.32 32.40
N THR A 27 -13.84 48.49 32.84
CA THR A 27 -12.99 48.68 34.01
C THR A 27 -12.24 47.42 34.46
N THR A 28 -11.03 47.64 34.86
CA THR A 28 -10.16 46.98 35.89
C THR A 28 -9.51 45.64 35.59
N GLN A 29 -8.19 45.78 35.58
CA GLN A 29 -7.14 44.76 35.63
C GLN A 29 -7.23 43.85 36.84
N LEU A 30 -7.13 42.55 36.63
CA LEU A 30 -6.50 41.66 37.60
C LEU A 30 -5.57 40.73 36.84
N ILE A 31 -4.28 40.92 37.12
CA ILE A 31 -3.20 40.06 36.64
C ILE A 31 -3.30 38.73 37.38
N SER A 32 -3.71 37.68 36.71
CA SER A 32 -3.55 36.31 37.19
C SER A 32 -2.58 35.61 36.26
N ALA A 33 -1.35 35.46 36.71
CA ALA A 33 -0.32 34.67 36.05
C ALA A 33 -0.67 33.18 36.21
N CYS A 34 -1.39 32.62 35.25
CA CYS A 34 -1.43 31.18 35.05
C CYS A 34 -0.36 30.82 34.02
N SER A 35 0.72 30.22 34.51
CA SER A 35 1.71 29.55 33.67
C SER A 35 1.01 28.39 32.96
N SER A 36 0.49 28.62 31.76
CA SER A 36 0.13 27.57 30.84
C SER A 36 1.41 26.98 30.27
N SER A 37 1.75 25.77 30.73
CA SER A 37 2.69 24.92 30.08
C SER A 37 2.14 24.63 28.65
N ASN A 38 2.61 25.42 27.68
CA ASN A 38 2.47 25.11 26.27
C ASN A 38 3.25 23.83 26.00
N SER A 39 2.61 22.68 26.11
CA SER A 39 3.02 21.49 25.38
C SER A 39 2.76 21.78 23.90
N ALA A 40 3.69 22.48 23.25
CA ALA A 40 3.72 22.59 21.81
C ALA A 40 3.86 21.19 21.28
N SER A 41 2.81 20.67 20.63
CA SER A 41 2.92 19.49 19.79
C SER A 41 4.10 19.71 18.85
N PRO A 42 5.03 18.77 18.72
CA PRO A 42 6.16 18.93 17.82
C PRO A 42 5.63 19.26 16.42
N LYS A 43 6.06 20.40 15.88
CA LYS A 43 5.75 20.75 14.48
C LYS A 43 6.25 19.61 13.61
N PRO A 44 5.43 19.11 12.66
CA PRO A 44 5.88 18.13 11.69
C PRO A 44 7.18 18.64 11.05
N VAL A 45 8.22 17.82 11.10
CA VAL A 45 9.45 18.12 10.37
C VAL A 45 9.10 18.00 8.88
N PRO A 46 9.32 19.03 8.06
CA PRO A 46 9.06 18.93 6.64
C PRO A 46 9.84 17.75 6.09
N LEU A 47 9.19 16.87 5.33
CA LEU A 47 9.82 15.69 4.70
C LEU A 47 10.94 16.04 3.72
N GLY A 48 11.12 17.32 3.40
CA GLY A 48 12.02 17.75 2.32
C GLY A 48 11.51 17.32 0.93
N ILE A 49 10.24 16.93 0.86
CA ILE A 49 9.56 16.55 -0.39
C ILE A 49 8.77 17.77 -0.86
N PRO A 50 8.75 18.09 -2.16
CA PRO A 50 7.90 19.15 -2.72
C PRO A 50 6.41 18.91 -2.41
N ASP A 51 5.64 19.99 -2.29
CA ASP A 51 4.22 19.98 -1.93
C ASP A 51 3.32 19.23 -2.94
N ASP A 52 3.82 18.99 -4.16
CA ASP A 52 3.14 18.26 -5.22
C ASP A 52 3.35 16.75 -5.18
N VAL A 53 4.15 16.25 -4.24
CA VAL A 53 4.42 14.82 -4.11
C VAL A 53 3.28 14.11 -3.40
N GLN A 54 2.83 13.02 -4.02
CA GLN A 54 1.77 12.14 -3.53
C GLN A 54 2.33 10.82 -3.04
N LEU A 55 1.60 10.18 -2.13
CA LEU A 55 1.88 8.83 -1.65
C LEU A 55 1.13 7.81 -2.51
N VAL A 56 1.83 6.82 -3.02
CA VAL A 56 1.26 5.73 -3.82
C VAL A 56 1.38 4.43 -3.06
N GLN A 57 0.25 3.80 -2.79
CA GLN A 57 0.24 2.49 -2.15
C GLN A 57 0.76 1.41 -3.13
N ARG A 58 1.62 0.51 -2.60
CA ARG A 58 2.22 -0.61 -3.31
C ARG A 58 1.84 -1.95 -2.69
N PHE A 59 0.85 -1.97 -1.81
CA PHE A 59 0.36 -3.16 -1.13
C PHE A 59 -0.98 -3.63 -1.71
N PRO A 60 -1.30 -4.93 -1.59
CA PRO A 60 -2.56 -5.47 -2.09
C PRO A 60 -3.77 -4.95 -1.29
N GLY A 61 -4.94 -4.95 -1.92
CA GLY A 61 -6.21 -4.63 -1.26
C GLY A 61 -6.75 -5.73 -0.33
N VAL A 62 -6.04 -6.85 -0.21
CA VAL A 62 -6.47 -8.03 0.57
C VAL A 62 -5.64 -8.16 1.86
N LEU A 63 -5.82 -7.22 2.78
CA LEU A 63 -5.19 -7.28 4.10
C LEU A 63 -6.17 -7.88 5.12
N SER A 64 -5.65 -8.63 6.09
CA SER A 64 -6.43 -9.20 7.21
C SER A 64 -5.82 -8.79 8.55
N PRO A 65 -6.57 -8.90 9.68
CA PRO A 65 -6.04 -8.61 11.00
C PRO A 65 -4.72 -9.31 11.30
N GLY A 66 -3.84 -8.63 12.03
CA GLY A 66 -2.49 -9.07 12.38
C GLY A 66 -1.41 -8.10 11.92
N VAL A 67 -0.20 -8.61 11.72
CA VAL A 67 0.92 -7.81 11.24
C VAL A 67 0.78 -7.55 9.74
N VAL A 68 0.57 -6.28 9.38
CA VAL A 68 0.46 -5.83 7.99
C VAL A 68 1.75 -5.15 7.52
N ARG A 69 2.04 -5.30 6.24
CA ARG A 69 3.15 -4.62 5.55
C ARG A 69 2.58 -3.68 4.49
N LEU A 70 2.86 -2.39 4.63
CA LEU A 70 2.25 -1.31 3.87
C LEU A 70 3.34 -0.53 3.11
N PRO A 71 3.89 -1.06 1.99
CA PRO A 71 4.87 -0.33 1.20
C PRO A 71 4.22 0.84 0.46
N LEU A 72 4.84 2.02 0.56
CA LEU A 72 4.49 3.22 -0.16
C LEU A 72 5.63 3.65 -1.08
N SER A 73 5.31 4.24 -2.22
CA SER A 73 6.23 4.97 -3.09
C SER A 73 5.77 6.42 -3.22
N LEU A 74 6.64 7.28 -3.72
CA LEU A 74 6.34 8.68 -3.98
C LEU A 74 6.04 8.89 -5.46
N ALA A 75 5.14 9.82 -5.76
CA ALA A 75 4.79 10.21 -7.12
C ALA A 75 4.57 11.73 -7.20
N ASN A 76 4.68 12.28 -8.39
CA ASN A 76 4.28 13.63 -8.74
C ASN A 76 3.32 13.58 -9.94
N GLN A 77 3.05 14.72 -10.57
CA GLN A 77 2.15 14.80 -11.73
C GLN A 77 2.67 14.03 -12.96
N GLN A 78 3.97 13.75 -13.04
CA GLN A 78 4.59 13.01 -14.13
C GLN A 78 4.55 11.49 -13.90
N GLY A 79 4.28 11.05 -12.67
CA GLY A 79 4.20 9.63 -12.30
C GLY A 79 5.01 9.28 -11.06
N LEU A 80 5.33 8.00 -10.90
CA LEU A 80 6.17 7.52 -9.79
C LEU A 80 7.58 8.10 -9.87
N LEU A 81 8.09 8.59 -8.72
CA LEU A 81 9.46 9.08 -8.64
C LEU A 81 10.43 7.89 -8.71
N THR A 82 11.42 8.01 -9.59
CA THR A 82 12.54 7.07 -9.68
C THR A 82 13.56 7.36 -8.59
N VAL A 83 14.49 6.46 -8.36
CA VAL A 83 15.56 6.65 -7.38
C VAL A 83 16.49 7.82 -7.73
N ASP A 84 16.50 8.26 -8.99
CA ASP A 84 17.29 9.37 -9.52
C ASP A 84 16.55 10.72 -9.46
N ASP A 85 15.24 10.72 -9.15
CA ASP A 85 14.41 11.93 -9.09
C ASP A 85 14.56 12.63 -7.73
N GLY A 86 15.56 13.51 -7.66
CA GLY A 86 15.74 14.40 -6.52
C GLY A 86 16.10 13.69 -5.21
N GLN A 87 16.11 14.48 -4.12
CA GLN A 87 16.44 13.99 -2.79
C GLN A 87 15.18 13.40 -2.13
N GLN A 88 15.17 12.10 -1.91
CA GLN A 88 14.09 11.39 -1.22
C GLN A 88 14.51 11.05 0.22
N PRO A 89 13.61 11.15 1.22
CA PRO A 89 13.97 10.89 2.61
C PRO A 89 14.39 9.44 2.84
N GLU A 90 15.40 9.22 3.68
CA GLU A 90 15.85 7.86 4.04
C GLU A 90 14.84 7.14 4.94
N VAL A 91 14.14 7.90 5.79
CA VAL A 91 13.13 7.36 6.71
C VAL A 91 11.87 8.19 6.59
N LEU A 92 10.73 7.52 6.47
CA LEU A 92 9.42 8.11 6.66
C LEU A 92 8.84 7.67 8.00
N THR A 93 8.19 8.58 8.70
CA THR A 93 7.37 8.30 9.88
C THR A 93 5.90 8.52 9.56
N ALA A 94 5.04 7.75 10.19
CA ALA A 94 3.60 7.80 9.95
C ALA A 94 2.82 7.40 11.20
N ARG A 95 1.51 7.72 11.18
CA ARG A 95 0.52 7.21 12.12
C ARG A 95 -0.62 6.57 11.36
N ILE A 96 -1.35 5.66 12.03
CA ILE A 96 -2.55 5.04 11.46
C ILE A 96 -3.74 5.39 12.35
N LEU A 97 -4.80 5.83 11.70
CA LEU A 97 -6.07 6.15 12.32
C LEU A 97 -7.15 5.18 11.81
N ASN A 98 -8.08 4.81 12.68
CA ASN A 98 -9.34 4.25 12.23
C ASN A 98 -10.12 5.35 11.50
N ALA A 99 -10.57 5.10 10.28
CA ALA A 99 -11.19 6.11 9.42
C ALA A 99 -12.59 6.53 9.91
N ASP A 100 -13.29 5.64 10.60
CA ASP A 100 -14.67 5.88 11.07
C ASP A 100 -14.68 6.62 12.41
N THR A 101 -13.78 6.27 13.33
CA THR A 101 -13.75 6.82 14.69
C THR A 101 -12.74 7.94 14.88
N GLY A 102 -11.72 8.03 14.00
CA GLY A 102 -10.57 8.93 14.16
C GLY A 102 -9.58 8.48 15.24
N GLU A 103 -9.79 7.33 15.86
CA GLU A 103 -8.90 6.80 16.89
C GLU A 103 -7.52 6.46 16.30
N VAL A 104 -6.48 6.79 17.07
CA VAL A 104 -5.10 6.48 16.70
C VAL A 104 -4.81 5.01 17.04
N VAL A 105 -4.67 4.17 16.02
CA VAL A 105 -4.36 2.74 16.16
C VAL A 105 -2.86 2.51 16.26
N ALA A 106 -2.06 3.27 15.52
CA ALA A 106 -0.61 3.30 15.63
C ALA A 106 -0.12 4.75 15.62
N ALA A 107 0.42 5.22 16.74
CA ALA A 107 0.78 6.63 16.94
C ALA A 107 2.05 7.05 16.19
N SER A 108 3.02 6.13 16.06
CA SER A 108 4.29 6.39 15.37
C SER A 108 4.87 5.08 14.87
N ILE A 109 4.92 4.95 13.56
CA ILE A 109 5.60 3.86 12.86
C ILE A 109 6.59 4.46 11.88
N SER A 110 7.68 3.75 11.60
CA SER A 110 8.70 4.21 10.68
C SER A 110 9.02 3.18 9.62
N ALA A 111 9.45 3.64 8.46
CA ALA A 111 9.93 2.80 7.38
C ALA A 111 11.18 3.42 6.76
N THR A 112 12.21 2.58 6.55
CA THR A 112 13.44 2.95 5.86
C THR A 112 13.28 2.77 4.37
N LYS A 113 13.87 3.66 3.58
CA LYS A 113 13.88 3.60 2.12
C LYS A 113 14.54 2.33 1.60
N HIS A 114 13.88 1.65 0.69
CA HIS A 114 14.42 0.57 -0.12
C HIS A 114 14.60 1.07 -1.55
N SER A 115 15.85 1.16 -2.01
CA SER A 115 16.18 1.68 -3.35
C SER A 115 17.27 0.89 -4.06
N ASN A 116 18.04 0.09 -3.34
CA ASN A 116 19.19 -0.64 -3.92
C ASN A 116 18.73 -1.65 -4.99
N GLY A 117 19.19 -1.46 -6.22
CA GLY A 117 18.83 -2.29 -7.37
C GLY A 117 17.40 -2.11 -7.88
N LEU A 118 16.72 -1.02 -7.48
CA LEU A 118 15.35 -0.70 -7.89
C LEU A 118 15.33 0.58 -8.71
N THR A 119 14.39 0.67 -9.64
CA THR A 119 14.09 1.91 -10.37
C THR A 119 13.24 2.86 -9.53
N ILE A 120 12.30 2.31 -8.75
CA ILE A 120 11.37 3.04 -7.88
C ILE A 120 11.67 2.69 -6.43
N ALA A 121 11.96 3.69 -5.62
CA ALA A 121 12.11 3.51 -4.17
C ALA A 121 10.76 3.26 -3.50
N TYR A 122 10.78 2.55 -2.37
CA TYR A 122 9.59 2.36 -1.54
C TYR A 122 9.93 2.29 -0.05
N TRP A 123 8.95 2.60 0.80
CA TRP A 123 9.02 2.59 2.26
C TRP A 123 8.02 1.56 2.81
N PRO A 124 8.48 0.39 3.30
CA PRO A 124 7.61 -0.68 3.79
C PRO A 124 7.24 -0.49 5.25
N PHE A 125 6.24 0.30 5.57
CA PHE A 125 5.72 0.38 6.92
C PHE A 125 5.23 -0.99 7.40
N ARG A 126 5.43 -1.29 8.69
CA ARG A 126 4.95 -2.50 9.34
C ARG A 126 4.31 -2.14 10.68
N THR A 127 3.15 -2.69 10.94
CA THR A 127 2.44 -2.54 12.22
C THR A 127 1.46 -3.67 12.40
N GLU A 128 0.97 -3.85 13.61
CA GLU A 128 -0.15 -4.73 13.92
C GLU A 128 -1.45 -3.92 13.85
N ILE A 129 -2.47 -4.46 13.16
CA ILE A 129 -3.85 -3.95 13.16
C ILE A 129 -4.74 -5.13 13.53
N ALA A 130 -5.33 -5.07 14.73
CA ALA A 130 -6.04 -6.20 15.32
C ALA A 130 -7.45 -6.42 14.76
N GLU A 131 -8.12 -5.33 14.36
CA GLU A 131 -9.53 -5.37 13.99
C GLU A 131 -9.74 -5.11 12.49
N PRO A 132 -10.76 -5.73 11.87
CA PRO A 132 -11.22 -5.37 10.54
C PRO A 132 -11.74 -3.93 10.50
N GLY A 133 -11.69 -3.29 9.32
CA GLY A 133 -12.18 -1.92 9.17
C GLY A 133 -11.43 -1.13 8.11
N ILE A 134 -11.78 0.15 8.03
CA ILE A 134 -11.12 1.11 7.15
C ILE A 134 -10.18 2.00 7.98
N TYR A 135 -8.98 2.16 7.51
CA TYR A 135 -7.93 2.90 8.20
C TYR A 135 -7.27 3.90 7.26
N THR A 136 -6.64 4.92 7.84
CA THR A 136 -5.85 5.91 7.09
C THR A 136 -4.43 5.96 7.64
N LEU A 137 -3.44 5.70 6.78
CA LEU A 137 -2.04 5.90 7.07
C LEU A 137 -1.66 7.32 6.67
N ILE A 138 -1.22 8.14 7.62
CA ILE A 138 -0.81 9.53 7.41
C ILE A 138 0.69 9.63 7.68
N VAL A 139 1.44 9.96 6.64
CA VAL A 139 2.89 10.19 6.74
C VAL A 139 3.14 11.60 7.29
N ASP A 140 4.04 11.73 8.25
CA ASP A 140 4.38 13.00 8.86
C ASP A 140 5.03 13.95 7.85
N GLY A 141 4.46 15.16 7.71
CA GLY A 141 4.86 16.15 6.72
C GLY A 141 4.40 15.84 5.27
N GLY A 142 3.68 14.74 5.04
CA GLY A 142 3.05 14.42 3.76
C GLY A 142 1.62 14.94 3.64
N PRO A 143 0.90 14.54 2.58
CA PRO A 143 -0.49 14.91 2.36
C PRO A 143 -1.38 14.53 3.55
N SER A 144 -2.18 15.48 4.04
CA SER A 144 -3.05 15.28 5.21
C SER A 144 -4.16 14.23 4.99
N ALA A 145 -4.56 14.00 3.74
CA ALA A 145 -5.51 12.96 3.38
C ALA A 145 -4.98 11.54 3.64
N GLY A 146 -3.65 11.36 3.64
CA GLY A 146 -3.02 10.07 3.85
C GLY A 146 -3.34 9.04 2.76
N VAL A 147 -3.14 7.77 3.11
CA VAL A 147 -3.42 6.61 2.24
C VAL A 147 -4.45 5.72 2.94
N ALA A 148 -5.58 5.50 2.29
CA ALA A 148 -6.61 4.60 2.79
C ALA A 148 -6.18 3.14 2.64
N LEU A 149 -6.50 2.31 3.64
CA LEU A 149 -6.34 0.86 3.60
C LEU A 149 -7.53 0.19 4.25
N GLN A 150 -7.88 -0.98 3.74
CA GLN A 150 -8.95 -1.81 4.27
C GLN A 150 -8.37 -3.10 4.87
N ILE A 151 -8.76 -3.39 6.09
CA ILE A 151 -8.51 -4.68 6.74
C ILE A 151 -9.82 -5.46 6.68
N LEU A 152 -9.80 -6.55 5.92
CA LEU A 152 -10.94 -7.44 5.71
C LEU A 152 -11.12 -8.40 6.86
N GLU A 153 -12.35 -8.87 7.07
CA GLU A 153 -12.59 -10.02 7.96
C GLU A 153 -11.72 -11.20 7.53
N ALA A 154 -11.19 -11.93 8.51
CA ALA A 154 -10.24 -13.01 8.25
C ALA A 154 -10.80 -14.14 7.35
N ASN A 155 -12.11 -14.34 7.35
CA ASN A 155 -12.83 -15.30 6.51
C ASN A 155 -13.13 -14.79 5.09
N GLU A 156 -13.02 -13.49 4.84
CA GLU A 156 -13.18 -12.89 3.51
C GLU A 156 -11.89 -12.94 2.69
N VAL A 157 -10.74 -13.15 3.35
CA VAL A 157 -9.43 -13.24 2.68
C VAL A 157 -9.17 -14.66 2.22
N LEU A 158 -9.43 -14.92 0.94
CA LEU A 158 -9.31 -16.25 0.33
C LEU A 158 -7.88 -16.61 -0.11
N VAL A 159 -6.95 -15.65 -0.10
CA VAL A 159 -5.53 -15.92 -0.41
C VAL A 159 -4.81 -16.55 0.79
N PRO A 160 -3.78 -17.37 0.55
CA PRO A 160 -2.98 -17.95 1.63
C PRO A 160 -2.37 -16.85 2.53
N LYS A 161 -2.47 -17.05 3.83
CA LYS A 161 -1.92 -16.14 4.84
C LYS A 161 -0.52 -16.60 5.28
N ILE A 162 0.28 -15.66 5.76
CA ILE A 162 1.59 -15.97 6.34
C ILE A 162 1.41 -16.98 7.49
N GLY A 163 2.19 -18.08 7.45
CA GLY A 163 2.13 -19.16 8.44
C GLY A 163 1.07 -20.23 8.16
N THR A 164 0.29 -20.10 7.07
CA THR A 164 -0.63 -21.16 6.62
C THR A 164 -0.02 -21.95 5.45
N SER A 165 -0.51 -23.17 5.25
CA SER A 165 -0.09 -24.00 4.13
C SER A 165 -0.58 -23.38 2.80
N LEU A 166 0.31 -23.33 1.82
CA LEU A 166 -0.06 -22.98 0.45
C LEU A 166 -0.83 -24.19 -0.16
N PRO A 167 -2.09 -23.99 -0.60
CA PRO A 167 -2.80 -25.04 -1.30
C PRO A 167 -2.12 -25.33 -2.65
N GLY A 168 -1.96 -26.63 -2.95
CA GLY A 168 -1.45 -27.03 -4.26
C GLY A 168 -2.53 -26.96 -5.33
N PHE A 169 -2.13 -26.72 -6.55
CA PHE A 169 -2.96 -26.86 -7.76
C PHE A 169 -2.09 -27.14 -8.99
N ASP A 170 -2.73 -27.59 -10.03
CA ASP A 170 -2.04 -27.97 -11.26
C ASP A 170 -1.76 -26.72 -12.11
N THR A 171 -0.61 -26.11 -11.92
CA THR A 171 -0.14 -24.99 -12.75
C THR A 171 0.23 -25.48 -14.15
N PRO A 172 0.15 -24.61 -15.20
CA PRO A 172 0.62 -24.93 -16.54
C PRO A 172 2.09 -25.34 -16.56
N THR A 173 2.41 -26.37 -17.36
CA THR A 173 3.78 -26.85 -17.59
C THR A 173 4.08 -26.91 -19.09
N PHE A 174 5.35 -27.06 -19.47
CA PHE A 174 5.73 -27.22 -20.88
C PHE A 174 5.07 -28.41 -21.54
N ASP A 175 4.81 -29.48 -20.77
CA ASP A 175 4.11 -30.69 -21.28
C ASP A 175 2.59 -30.54 -21.33
N ASN A 176 2.05 -29.63 -20.49
CA ASN A 176 0.60 -29.41 -20.42
C ASN A 176 0.30 -27.95 -20.11
N HIS A 177 0.05 -27.18 -21.14
CA HIS A 177 -0.25 -25.75 -21.07
C HIS A 177 -1.59 -25.43 -20.40
N ARG A 178 -2.48 -26.41 -20.20
CA ARG A 178 -3.83 -26.23 -19.63
C ARG A 178 -4.67 -25.14 -20.30
N GLY A 179 -4.47 -24.96 -21.60
CA GLY A 179 -5.17 -23.95 -22.41
C GLY A 179 -4.56 -22.55 -22.36
N ILE A 180 -3.40 -22.38 -21.75
CA ILE A 180 -2.66 -21.11 -21.76
C ILE A 180 -1.71 -21.10 -22.96
N ASP A 181 -1.81 -20.08 -23.81
CA ASP A 181 -0.98 -19.93 -25.00
C ASP A 181 -0.66 -18.43 -25.26
N PRO A 182 0.62 -18.04 -25.26
CA PRO A 182 1.79 -18.85 -24.91
C PRO A 182 1.84 -19.19 -23.42
N ILE A 183 2.53 -20.27 -23.07
CA ILE A 183 2.72 -20.68 -21.67
C ILE A 183 3.45 -19.62 -20.83
N CYS A 184 4.24 -18.77 -21.47
CA CYS A 184 4.97 -17.69 -20.85
C CYS A 184 5.11 -16.52 -21.82
N THR A 185 4.69 -15.33 -21.41
CA THR A 185 4.80 -14.12 -22.24
C THR A 185 6.12 -13.37 -22.08
N ARG A 186 7.09 -13.97 -21.39
CA ARG A 186 8.47 -13.44 -21.32
C ARG A 186 9.11 -13.46 -22.71
N THR A 187 9.84 -12.40 -23.03
CA THR A 187 10.64 -12.29 -24.26
C THR A 187 12.13 -12.21 -23.94
N PRO A 188 13.04 -12.73 -24.79
CA PRO A 188 12.75 -13.41 -26.08
C PRO A 188 12.25 -14.87 -25.93
N ASP A 189 12.57 -15.53 -24.80
CA ASP A 189 12.24 -16.92 -24.56
C ASP A 189 11.41 -17.09 -23.29
N PRO A 190 10.55 -18.14 -23.19
CA PRO A 190 9.88 -18.51 -21.95
C PRO A 190 10.87 -18.67 -20.80
N CYS A 191 10.39 -18.43 -19.58
CA CYS A 191 11.22 -18.68 -18.40
C CYS A 191 11.32 -20.19 -18.10
N PRO A 192 12.34 -20.66 -17.36
CA PRO A 192 12.54 -22.09 -17.10
C PRO A 192 11.68 -22.64 -15.95
N PHE A 193 10.61 -21.98 -15.53
CA PHE A 193 9.86 -22.31 -14.30
C PHE A 193 8.51 -22.96 -14.58
N HIS A 194 8.41 -23.72 -15.70
CA HIS A 194 7.23 -24.47 -16.13
C HIS A 194 7.49 -25.97 -16.27
N GLU A 195 8.51 -26.51 -15.59
CA GLU A 195 8.87 -27.93 -15.67
C GLU A 195 7.92 -28.84 -14.89
N ILE A 196 7.43 -28.35 -13.72
CA ILE A 196 6.56 -29.11 -12.84
C ILE A 196 5.41 -28.24 -12.35
N THR A 197 4.32 -28.89 -11.92
CA THR A 197 3.18 -28.22 -11.30
C THR A 197 3.47 -27.78 -9.87
N LEU A 198 2.67 -26.84 -9.32
CA LEU A 198 2.74 -26.49 -7.90
C LEU A 198 2.38 -27.70 -7.01
N ASN A 199 1.44 -28.57 -7.46
CA ASN A 199 1.13 -29.82 -6.76
C ASN A 199 2.36 -30.72 -6.58
N GLU A 200 3.13 -30.92 -7.64
CA GLU A 200 4.35 -31.70 -7.59
C GLU A 200 5.42 -31.02 -6.76
N ALA A 201 5.61 -29.71 -6.91
CA ALA A 201 6.59 -28.93 -6.17
C ALA A 201 6.40 -29.04 -4.65
N ILE A 202 5.17 -29.02 -4.15
CA ILE A 202 4.85 -29.12 -2.71
C ILE A 202 5.34 -30.46 -2.15
N THR A 203 5.33 -31.54 -2.95
CA THR A 203 5.76 -32.87 -2.48
C THR A 203 7.27 -33.01 -2.34
N LEU A 204 8.06 -32.10 -2.92
CA LEU A 204 9.53 -32.16 -2.88
C LEU A 204 10.13 -31.79 -1.53
N GLY A 205 9.37 -31.21 -0.62
CA GLY A 205 9.83 -30.82 0.72
C GLY A 205 10.88 -29.70 0.72
N LYS A 206 11.00 -28.97 -0.38
CA LYS A 206 11.90 -27.80 -0.53
C LYS A 206 11.11 -26.51 -0.40
N PRO A 207 11.75 -25.39 -0.04
CA PRO A 207 11.15 -24.07 -0.20
C PRO A 207 10.69 -23.84 -1.64
N ILE A 208 9.55 -23.20 -1.83
CA ILE A 208 8.99 -22.90 -3.14
C ILE A 208 8.93 -21.39 -3.33
N ALA A 209 9.43 -20.90 -4.44
CA ALA A 209 9.20 -19.54 -4.92
C ALA A 209 8.20 -19.59 -6.08
N TYR A 210 6.95 -19.23 -5.79
CA TYR A 210 5.87 -19.26 -6.76
C TYR A 210 5.50 -17.83 -7.19
N LEU A 211 5.55 -17.56 -8.49
CA LEU A 211 5.17 -16.29 -9.10
C LEU A 211 3.95 -16.50 -10.00
N VAL A 212 2.94 -15.68 -9.82
CA VAL A 212 1.83 -15.51 -10.76
C VAL A 212 2.00 -14.15 -11.44
N GLY A 213 2.05 -14.14 -12.75
CA GLY A 213 2.24 -12.88 -13.48
C GLY A 213 2.34 -13.06 -14.98
N THR A 214 1.88 -12.08 -15.74
CA THR A 214 1.85 -12.04 -17.20
C THR A 214 2.79 -10.93 -17.71
N PRO A 215 4.07 -11.19 -17.95
CA PRO A 215 5.05 -10.14 -18.30
C PRO A 215 4.63 -9.21 -19.43
N ALA A 216 3.98 -9.70 -20.48
CA ALA A 216 3.56 -8.90 -21.64
C ALA A 216 2.26 -8.11 -21.40
N PHE A 217 1.43 -8.50 -20.42
CA PHE A 217 0.08 -7.95 -20.23
C PHE A 217 -0.11 -7.31 -18.84
N CYS A 218 0.98 -7.06 -18.12
CA CYS A 218 0.94 -6.51 -16.77
C CYS A 218 0.80 -4.98 -16.80
N GLU A 219 -0.39 -4.46 -16.55
CA GLU A 219 -0.68 -3.02 -16.51
C GLU A 219 0.20 -2.25 -15.50
N THR A 220 0.60 -2.90 -14.41
CA THR A 220 1.45 -2.27 -13.39
C THR A 220 2.93 -2.27 -13.75
N GLY A 221 3.34 -2.94 -14.83
CA GLY A 221 4.72 -3.07 -15.26
C GLY A 221 5.63 -3.84 -14.28
N SER A 222 5.06 -4.52 -13.27
CA SER A 222 5.84 -5.20 -12.22
C SER A 222 6.13 -6.67 -12.53
N CYS A 223 5.38 -7.32 -13.41
CA CYS A 223 5.51 -8.77 -13.66
C CYS A 223 6.83 -9.13 -14.33
N ALA A 224 7.25 -8.38 -15.36
CA ALA A 224 8.52 -8.65 -16.03
C ALA A 224 9.73 -8.47 -15.10
N PRO A 225 9.89 -7.35 -14.36
CA PRO A 225 10.97 -7.21 -13.38
C PRO A 225 10.93 -8.26 -12.26
N ALA A 226 9.74 -8.69 -11.82
CA ALA A 226 9.59 -9.73 -10.80
C ALA A 226 10.10 -11.08 -11.31
N LEU A 227 9.74 -11.45 -12.55
CA LEU A 227 10.21 -12.68 -13.17
C LEU A 227 11.72 -12.68 -13.41
N GLU A 228 12.31 -11.58 -13.90
CA GLU A 228 13.75 -11.46 -14.05
C GLU A 228 14.49 -11.52 -12.69
N GLY A 229 13.89 -10.96 -11.64
CA GLY A 229 14.38 -11.11 -10.27
C GLY A 229 14.36 -12.56 -9.81
N LEU A 230 13.31 -13.31 -10.12
CA LEU A 230 13.18 -14.73 -9.81
C LEU A 230 14.22 -15.57 -10.57
N ILE A 231 14.45 -15.28 -11.86
CA ILE A 231 15.50 -15.91 -12.68
C ILE A 231 16.91 -15.63 -12.11
N THR A 232 17.13 -14.40 -11.64
CA THR A 232 18.41 -14.04 -11.00
C THR A 232 18.59 -14.80 -9.67
N ALA A 233 17.52 -14.92 -8.88
CA ALA A 233 17.51 -15.67 -7.64
C ALA A 233 17.79 -17.17 -7.90
N SER A 234 17.19 -17.75 -8.95
CA SER A 234 17.41 -19.17 -9.25
C SER A 234 18.87 -19.47 -9.60
N LYS A 235 19.57 -18.58 -10.29
CA LYS A 235 21.02 -18.73 -10.54
C LYS A 235 21.85 -18.69 -9.25
N LYS A 236 21.39 -17.93 -8.23
CA LYS A 236 22.09 -17.79 -6.95
C LYS A 236 21.85 -18.96 -6.00
N PHE A 237 20.61 -19.44 -5.91
CA PHE A 237 20.21 -20.44 -4.93
C PHE A 237 20.10 -21.86 -5.51
N GLY A 238 20.10 -21.99 -6.83
CA GLY A 238 20.05 -23.28 -7.53
C GLY A 238 18.92 -24.18 -7.02
N ASP A 239 19.23 -25.46 -6.83
CA ASP A 239 18.26 -26.49 -6.42
C ASP A 239 17.83 -26.42 -4.93
N ALA A 240 18.34 -25.44 -4.16
CA ALA A 240 17.89 -25.24 -2.78
C ALA A 240 16.43 -24.74 -2.71
N ILE A 241 15.93 -24.14 -3.78
CA ILE A 241 14.57 -23.61 -3.90
C ILE A 241 13.95 -24.18 -5.18
N THR A 242 12.67 -24.57 -5.13
CA THR A 242 11.88 -24.91 -6.31
C THR A 242 11.19 -23.65 -6.83
N TYR A 243 11.29 -23.38 -8.12
CA TYR A 243 10.74 -22.19 -8.76
C TYR A 243 9.58 -22.56 -9.67
N ILE A 244 8.46 -21.88 -9.52
CA ILE A 244 7.25 -22.07 -10.33
C ILE A 244 6.76 -20.71 -10.83
N HIS A 245 6.42 -20.64 -12.10
CA HIS A 245 5.75 -19.51 -12.71
C HIS A 245 4.43 -19.95 -13.35
N ALA A 246 3.39 -19.14 -13.20
CA ALA A 246 2.12 -19.31 -13.89
C ALA A 246 1.64 -17.95 -14.44
N GLU A 247 1.10 -17.98 -15.65
CA GLU A 247 0.46 -16.84 -16.32
C GLU A 247 -1.02 -16.73 -16.00
#